data_26350e075cbf5484f738121120b68157
#
_entry.id   26350e075cbf5484f738121120b68157
#
_cell.length_a   1.000
_cell.length_b   1.000
_cell.length_c   1.000
_cell.angle_alpha   90.00
_cell.angle_beta   90.00
_cell.angle_gamma   90.00
#
_symmetry.space_group_name_H-M   'P 1'
#
loop_
_entity.id
_entity.type
_entity.pdbx_description
1 polymer ?
#
loop_
_entity_poly.entity_id
_entity_poly.type
_entity_poly.pdbx_seq_one_letter_code
_entity_poly.pdbx_strand_id
1 'polypeptide(L)'
;MAVWYEVEKSEKGIAHFLESNWCFHDFRPERVEYIPGKDMVEIFLKYDTDDQGVLLRFVWIHAMHINTDRDYEAEWLSGSIAFILENGAFIWLDDDNWGDESISHLDEIKTYTTWVESERIMWAITDAYGNPVEMPSKRINQICNIWGQQVEKHFELKEFQGDWESILKPRYDR
;
A
#
# COMPACT_ATOMS: atom_id res chain seq x y z
N MET A 1 -9.66 -17.93 -6.51
CA MET A 1 -8.49 -17.89 -5.60
C MET A 1 -8.05 -16.44 -5.42
N ALA A 2 -7.71 -16.05 -4.21
CA ALA A 2 -7.20 -14.71 -3.94
C ALA A 2 -5.91 -14.44 -4.72
N VAL A 3 -5.84 -13.29 -5.38
CA VAL A 3 -4.66 -12.88 -6.14
C VAL A 3 -3.93 -11.82 -5.35
N TRP A 4 -2.64 -12.06 -5.13
CA TRP A 4 -1.73 -11.11 -4.51
C TRP A 4 -0.75 -10.57 -5.53
N TYR A 5 -0.45 -9.30 -5.43
CA TYR A 5 0.55 -8.63 -6.23
C TYR A 5 1.73 -8.21 -5.38
N GLU A 6 2.91 -8.23 -5.96
CA GLU A 6 4.13 -7.71 -5.35
C GLU A 6 4.52 -6.41 -6.05
N VAL A 7 4.81 -5.38 -5.27
CA VAL A 7 5.36 -4.13 -5.81
C VAL A 7 6.78 -4.40 -6.29
N GLU A 8 7.00 -4.22 -7.59
CA GLU A 8 8.35 -4.30 -8.14
C GLU A 8 9.21 -3.17 -7.56
N LYS A 9 10.44 -3.50 -7.15
CA LYS A 9 11.37 -2.54 -6.55
C LYS A 9 12.00 -1.65 -7.63
N SER A 10 11.19 -0.76 -8.18
CA SER A 10 11.54 0.22 -9.19
C SER A 10 10.57 1.41 -9.13
N GLU A 11 10.95 2.55 -9.66
CA GLU A 11 10.05 3.71 -9.78
C GLU A 11 8.78 3.36 -10.57
N LYS A 12 8.94 2.59 -11.67
CA LYS A 12 7.81 2.11 -12.47
C LYS A 12 6.88 1.20 -11.66
N GLY A 13 7.44 0.27 -10.89
CA GLY A 13 6.66 -0.66 -10.05
C GLY A 13 5.87 0.08 -8.97
N ILE A 14 6.47 1.07 -8.34
CA ILE A 14 5.80 1.94 -7.36
C ILE A 14 4.70 2.76 -8.02
N ALA A 15 4.97 3.37 -9.18
CA ALA A 15 3.95 4.13 -9.92
C ALA A 15 2.76 3.24 -10.30
N HIS A 16 2.99 2.02 -10.78
CA HIS A 16 1.93 1.08 -11.09
C HIS A 16 1.12 0.67 -9.87
N PHE A 17 1.76 0.44 -8.75
CA PHE A 17 1.10 0.13 -7.48
C PHE A 17 0.19 1.28 -7.02
N LEU A 18 0.72 2.49 -6.98
CA LEU A 18 -0.05 3.66 -6.55
C LEU A 18 -1.18 3.97 -7.52
N GLU A 19 -0.89 4.10 -8.81
CA GLU A 19 -1.86 4.50 -9.83
C GLU A 19 -2.98 3.46 -10.03
N SER A 20 -2.67 2.15 -9.94
CA SER A 20 -3.70 1.10 -10.04
C SER A 20 -4.68 1.11 -8.87
N ASN A 21 -4.33 1.77 -7.78
CA ASN A 21 -5.15 1.98 -6.60
C ASN A 21 -5.53 3.46 -6.39
N TRP A 22 -5.59 4.26 -7.46
CA TRP A 22 -5.90 5.70 -7.41
C TRP A 22 -5.05 6.49 -6.40
N CYS A 23 -3.80 6.11 -6.21
CA CYS A 23 -2.91 6.63 -5.19
C CYS A 23 -3.52 6.60 -3.78
N PHE A 24 -4.46 5.70 -3.55
CA PHE A 24 -5.24 5.56 -2.32
C PHE A 24 -6.05 6.80 -1.91
N HIS A 25 -6.35 7.67 -2.85
CA HIS A 25 -7.26 8.79 -2.63
C HIS A 25 -8.66 8.26 -2.32
N ASP A 26 -9.32 8.83 -1.31
CA ASP A 26 -10.65 8.42 -0.84
C ASP A 26 -10.71 7.00 -0.22
N PHE A 27 -9.58 6.43 0.15
CA PHE A 27 -9.53 5.23 0.97
C PHE A 27 -9.52 5.59 2.46
N ARG A 28 -10.12 4.74 3.27
CA ARG A 28 -10.13 4.87 4.71
C ARG A 28 -9.43 3.67 5.36
N PRO A 29 -8.44 3.90 6.23
CA PRO A 29 -7.86 2.85 7.04
C PRO A 29 -8.91 2.29 8.00
N GLU A 30 -9.23 1.02 7.84
CA GLU A 30 -10.18 0.30 8.71
C GLU A 30 -9.47 -0.53 9.76
N ARG A 31 -8.29 -1.04 9.44
CA ARG A 31 -7.52 -1.90 10.34
C ARG A 31 -6.04 -1.79 10.05
N VAL A 32 -5.26 -1.69 11.12
CA VAL A 32 -3.80 -1.85 11.09
C VAL A 32 -3.44 -2.96 12.07
N GLU A 33 -2.72 -3.95 11.61
CA GLU A 33 -2.31 -5.10 12.40
C GLU A 33 -0.82 -5.37 12.24
N TYR A 34 -0.08 -5.30 13.33
CA TYR A 34 1.31 -5.72 13.37
C TYR A 34 1.41 -7.16 13.89
N ILE A 35 2.10 -8.01 13.15
CA ILE A 35 2.30 -9.42 13.46
C ILE A 35 3.78 -9.66 13.72
N PRO A 36 4.24 -9.50 14.98
CA PRO A 36 5.68 -9.48 15.30
C PRO A 36 6.38 -10.80 15.00
N GLY A 37 5.72 -11.93 15.21
CA GLY A 37 6.28 -13.25 14.91
C GLY A 37 6.55 -13.51 13.42
N LYS A 38 5.95 -12.70 12.54
CA LYS A 38 6.14 -12.76 11.08
C LYS A 38 6.88 -11.56 10.52
N ASP A 39 7.22 -10.59 11.38
CA ASP A 39 7.86 -9.33 10.98
C ASP A 39 7.08 -8.62 9.85
N MET A 40 5.78 -8.47 10.06
CA MET A 40 4.82 -8.04 9.06
C MET A 40 3.82 -7.05 9.64
N VAL A 41 3.41 -6.09 8.82
CA VAL A 41 2.27 -5.21 9.07
C VAL A 41 1.24 -5.40 7.97
N GLU A 42 -0.01 -5.50 8.34
CA GLU A 42 -1.14 -5.42 7.43
C GLU A 42 -1.93 -4.12 7.66
N ILE A 43 -2.27 -3.44 6.57
CA ILE A 43 -3.16 -2.29 6.57
C ILE A 43 -4.31 -2.57 5.62
N PHE A 44 -5.52 -2.63 6.16
CA PHE A 44 -6.73 -2.71 5.34
C PHE A 44 -7.27 -1.30 5.09
N LEU A 45 -7.35 -0.95 3.83
CA LEU A 45 -7.88 0.31 3.32
C LEU A 45 -9.18 0.03 2.58
N LYS A 46 -10.28 0.61 3.07
CA LYS A 46 -11.60 0.48 2.45
C LYS A 46 -11.87 1.67 1.56
N TYR A 47 -12.37 1.40 0.34
CA TYR A 47 -12.83 2.45 -0.57
C TYR A 47 -14.27 2.85 -0.25
N ASP A 48 -14.57 4.15 -0.27
CA ASP A 48 -15.82 4.71 0.24
C ASP A 48 -17.07 4.22 -0.49
N THR A 49 -17.01 4.09 -1.80
CA THR A 49 -18.21 3.87 -2.64
C THR A 49 -18.45 2.42 -3.01
N ASP A 50 -17.51 1.53 -2.70
CA ASP A 50 -17.54 0.13 -3.09
C ASP A 50 -17.50 -0.80 -1.87
N ASP A 51 -18.16 -1.96 -2.01
CA ASP A 51 -17.99 -3.08 -1.08
C ASP A 51 -16.61 -3.76 -1.24
N GLN A 52 -15.59 -2.97 -1.53
CA GLN A 52 -14.24 -3.42 -1.81
C GLN A 52 -13.21 -2.54 -1.13
N GLY A 53 -12.02 -3.08 -0.99
CA GLY A 53 -10.88 -2.37 -0.46
C GLY A 53 -9.57 -2.94 -0.99
N VAL A 54 -8.50 -2.53 -0.36
CA VAL A 54 -7.14 -3.03 -0.62
C VAL A 54 -6.51 -3.45 0.70
N LEU A 55 -5.95 -4.64 0.74
CA LEU A 55 -5.11 -5.09 1.84
C LEU A 55 -3.65 -4.92 1.43
N LEU A 56 -2.95 -4.07 2.15
CA LEU A 56 -1.50 -3.91 2.05
C LEU A 56 -0.83 -4.82 3.05
N ARG A 57 0.24 -5.49 2.62
CA ARG A 57 1.07 -6.33 3.47
C ARG A 57 2.53 -5.93 3.31
N PHE A 58 3.08 -5.35 4.37
CA PHE A 58 4.48 -4.96 4.44
C PHE A 58 5.25 -6.07 5.13
N VAL A 59 6.25 -6.59 4.45
CA VAL A 59 7.01 -7.78 4.90
C VAL A 59 8.47 -7.39 5.15
N TRP A 60 9.01 -7.91 6.24
CA TRP A 60 10.35 -7.63 6.73
C TRP A 60 10.51 -6.14 7.07
N ILE A 61 9.82 -5.77 8.13
CA ILE A 61 9.72 -4.39 8.61
C ILE A 61 11.07 -3.92 9.16
N HIS A 62 11.52 -2.75 8.71
CA HIS A 62 12.67 -2.05 9.29
C HIS A 62 12.24 -1.11 10.40
N ALA A 63 11.23 -0.30 10.12
CA ALA A 63 10.66 0.66 11.06
C ALA A 63 9.23 1.00 10.65
N MET A 64 8.46 1.50 11.57
CA MET A 64 7.11 1.99 11.31
C MET A 64 6.66 2.99 12.36
N HIS A 65 5.68 3.80 12.02
CA HIS A 65 4.95 4.66 12.92
C HIS A 65 3.46 4.64 12.56
N ILE A 66 2.63 4.35 13.54
CA ILE A 66 1.19 4.45 13.40
C ILE A 66 0.76 5.74 14.11
N ASN A 67 0.24 6.69 13.35
CA ASN A 67 -0.25 7.93 13.92
C ASN A 67 -1.58 7.69 14.64
N THR A 68 -1.54 7.59 15.96
CA THR A 68 -2.70 7.35 16.80
C THR A 68 -3.49 8.62 17.11
N ASP A 69 -2.94 9.79 16.82
CA ASP A 69 -3.60 11.08 17.02
C ASP A 69 -4.57 11.42 15.89
N ARG A 70 -4.48 10.66 14.78
CA ARG A 70 -5.37 10.82 13.63
C ARG A 70 -6.67 10.06 13.86
N ASP A 71 -7.79 10.73 13.67
CA ASP A 71 -9.11 10.11 13.71
C ASP A 71 -9.41 9.42 12.36
N TYR A 72 -8.92 8.21 12.18
CA TYR A 72 -9.15 7.43 10.97
C TYR A 72 -10.62 7.05 10.76
N GLU A 73 -11.46 7.08 11.78
CA GLU A 73 -12.90 6.83 11.61
C GLU A 73 -13.59 7.98 10.88
N ALA A 74 -13.07 9.20 11.04
CA ALA A 74 -13.62 10.42 10.44
C ALA A 74 -12.87 10.90 9.20
N GLU A 75 -11.65 10.41 8.95
CA GLU A 75 -10.77 10.95 7.91
C GLU A 75 -10.50 9.94 6.80
N TRP A 76 -10.75 10.39 5.58
CA TRP A 76 -10.31 9.73 4.36
C TRP A 76 -8.85 10.07 4.06
N LEU A 77 -8.13 9.15 3.45
CA LEU A 77 -6.81 9.48 2.92
C LEU A 77 -6.96 10.46 1.77
N SER A 78 -6.19 11.52 1.78
CA SER A 78 -6.02 12.41 0.63
C SER A 78 -5.16 11.75 -0.47
N GLY A 79 -4.43 10.71 -0.11
CA GLY A 79 -3.61 9.88 -0.98
C GLY A 79 -2.53 9.18 -0.18
N SER A 80 -1.67 8.47 -0.89
CA SER A 80 -0.47 7.85 -0.34
C SER A 80 0.70 8.05 -1.27
N ILE A 81 1.88 8.09 -0.69
CA ILE A 81 3.15 8.10 -1.42
C ILE A 81 3.99 6.89 -1.04
N ALA A 82 4.83 6.45 -1.94
CA ALA A 82 5.80 5.40 -1.68
C ALA A 82 7.05 5.63 -2.53
N PHE A 83 8.20 5.26 -2.02
CA PHE A 83 9.47 5.32 -2.76
C PHE A 83 10.51 4.37 -2.17
N ILE A 84 11.65 4.26 -2.82
CA ILE A 84 12.76 3.43 -2.38
C ILE A 84 13.78 4.33 -1.69
N LEU A 85 14.12 3.97 -0.45
CA LEU A 85 15.14 4.66 0.34
C LEU A 85 16.56 4.32 -0.14
N GLU A 86 17.55 5.08 0.30
CA GLU A 86 18.97 4.84 -0.01
C GLU A 86 19.45 3.45 0.41
N ASN A 87 18.89 2.90 1.49
CA ASN A 87 19.19 1.54 1.96
C ASN A 87 18.50 0.43 1.14
N GLY A 88 17.72 0.79 0.12
CA GLY A 88 17.00 -0.12 -0.74
C GLY A 88 15.64 -0.60 -0.21
N ALA A 89 15.24 -0.19 0.98
CA ALA A 89 13.92 -0.50 1.51
C ALA A 89 12.83 0.35 0.84
N PHE A 90 11.60 -0.18 0.81
CA PHE A 90 10.43 0.66 0.54
C PHE A 90 10.07 1.48 1.76
N ILE A 91 9.58 2.69 1.53
CA ILE A 91 8.75 3.41 2.49
C ILE A 91 7.40 3.74 1.86
N TRP A 92 6.34 3.51 2.61
CA TRP A 92 4.99 3.92 2.28
C TRP A 92 4.47 4.86 3.38
N LEU A 93 3.79 5.94 2.98
CA LEU A 93 3.22 6.93 3.88
C LEU A 93 1.77 7.21 3.49
N ASP A 94 0.92 7.45 4.47
CA ASP A 94 -0.49 7.83 4.31
C ASP A 94 -0.67 9.34 4.09
N ASP A 95 0.19 9.95 3.31
CA ASP A 95 0.16 11.36 2.97
C ASP A 95 0.25 11.55 1.44
N ASP A 96 -0.42 12.56 0.95
CA ASP A 96 -0.44 12.94 -0.47
C ASP A 96 0.52 14.09 -0.81
N ASN A 97 1.46 14.40 0.06
CA ASN A 97 2.44 15.44 -0.23
C ASN A 97 3.21 15.13 -1.51
N TRP A 98 2.77 15.74 -2.58
CA TRP A 98 3.11 15.45 -3.96
C TRP A 98 4.55 15.85 -4.33
N GLY A 99 5.30 14.89 -4.88
CA GLY A 99 6.49 15.12 -5.66
C GLY A 99 7.81 15.15 -4.87
N ASP A 100 8.83 15.72 -5.50
CA ASP A 100 10.22 15.77 -5.00
C ASP A 100 10.37 16.47 -3.62
N GLU A 101 9.43 17.34 -3.28
CA GLU A 101 9.39 18.02 -1.99
C GLU A 101 9.16 17.03 -0.84
N SER A 102 8.41 15.96 -1.06
CA SER A 102 8.13 14.94 -0.05
C SER A 102 9.40 14.20 0.41
N ILE A 103 10.32 13.95 -0.51
CA ILE A 103 11.58 13.28 -0.19
C ILE A 103 12.49 14.20 0.61
N SER A 104 12.54 15.49 0.26
CA SER A 104 13.37 16.49 0.97
C SER A 104 12.88 16.79 2.39
N HIS A 105 11.60 16.55 2.67
CA HIS A 105 10.96 16.80 3.98
C HIS A 105 10.50 15.49 4.67
N LEU A 106 11.07 14.34 4.30
CA LEU A 106 10.65 13.03 4.79
C LEU A 106 10.65 12.97 6.34
N ASP A 107 11.68 13.48 6.99
CA ASP A 107 11.77 13.43 8.45
C ASP A 107 10.66 14.24 9.13
N GLU A 108 10.24 15.34 8.53
CA GLU A 108 9.11 16.14 8.99
C GLU A 108 7.78 15.40 8.77
N ILE A 109 7.57 14.86 7.58
CA ILE A 109 6.35 14.11 7.22
C ILE A 109 6.18 12.89 8.13
N LYS A 110 7.24 12.18 8.43
CA LYS A 110 7.24 11.01 9.33
C LYS A 110 6.77 11.34 10.75
N THR A 111 6.78 12.59 11.18
CA THR A 111 6.33 12.96 12.52
C THR A 111 4.82 12.97 12.69
N TYR A 112 4.05 13.15 11.61
CA TYR A 112 2.60 13.29 11.67
C TYR A 112 1.82 12.30 10.77
N THR A 113 2.50 11.42 10.06
CA THR A 113 1.88 10.41 9.21
C THR A 113 2.00 9.01 9.79
N THR A 114 1.13 8.10 9.33
CA THR A 114 1.39 6.67 9.43
C THR A 114 2.33 6.28 8.30
N TRP A 115 3.39 5.57 8.60
CA TRP A 115 4.34 5.10 7.61
C TRP A 115 4.92 3.74 7.97
N VAL A 116 5.30 2.99 6.96
CA VAL A 116 5.94 1.68 7.10
C VAL A 116 7.15 1.61 6.17
N GLU A 117 8.28 1.24 6.74
CA GLU A 117 9.53 0.95 6.03
C GLU A 117 9.77 -0.56 6.03
N SER A 118 9.86 -1.17 4.84
CA SER A 118 9.93 -2.62 4.68
C SER A 118 10.73 -3.04 3.45
N GLU A 119 11.15 -4.30 3.42
CA GLU A 119 11.83 -4.87 2.24
C GLU A 119 10.88 -5.15 1.08
N ARG A 120 9.63 -5.50 1.38
CA ARG A 120 8.65 -5.89 0.37
C ARG A 120 7.29 -5.32 0.69
N ILE A 121 6.56 -4.94 -0.36
CA ILE A 121 5.15 -4.55 -0.30
C ILE A 121 4.37 -5.52 -1.17
N MET A 122 3.38 -6.17 -0.57
CA MET A 122 2.38 -6.98 -1.25
C MET A 122 1.02 -6.32 -1.11
N TRP A 123 0.14 -6.54 -2.06
CA TRP A 123 -1.21 -6.04 -1.96
C TRP A 123 -2.22 -6.94 -2.66
N ALA A 124 -3.46 -6.88 -2.22
CA ALA A 124 -4.56 -7.60 -2.82
C ALA A 124 -5.83 -6.76 -2.78
N ILE A 125 -6.68 -6.92 -3.77
CA ILE A 125 -8.05 -6.42 -3.72
C ILE A 125 -8.83 -7.28 -2.73
N THR A 126 -9.72 -6.65 -1.97
CA THR A 126 -10.51 -7.33 -0.94
C THR A 126 -12.00 -7.11 -1.13
N ASP A 127 -12.79 -7.93 -0.45
CA ASP A 127 -14.19 -7.62 -0.15
C ASP A 127 -14.31 -6.49 0.89
N ALA A 128 -15.55 -6.16 1.25
CA ALA A 128 -15.84 -5.12 2.25
C ALA A 128 -15.27 -5.39 3.65
N TYR A 129 -14.86 -6.63 3.92
CA TYR A 129 -14.35 -7.07 5.23
C TYR A 129 -12.83 -7.22 5.26
N GLY A 130 -12.16 -6.94 4.13
CA GLY A 130 -10.71 -7.06 4.02
C GLY A 130 -10.20 -8.45 3.67
N ASN A 131 -11.06 -9.36 3.21
CA ASN A 131 -10.63 -10.68 2.72
C ASN A 131 -10.18 -10.56 1.26
N PRO A 132 -8.96 -10.98 0.91
CA PRO A 132 -8.50 -10.98 -0.47
C PRO A 132 -9.41 -11.79 -1.38
N VAL A 133 -9.75 -11.22 -2.53
CA VAL A 133 -10.64 -11.82 -3.53
C VAL A 133 -9.92 -11.95 -4.88
N GLU A 134 -10.55 -12.68 -5.80
CA GLU A 134 -10.12 -12.70 -7.19
C GLU A 134 -10.35 -11.30 -7.80
N MET A 135 -9.31 -10.73 -8.41
CA MET A 135 -9.41 -9.38 -8.95
C MET A 135 -10.27 -9.34 -10.21
N PRO A 136 -11.31 -8.51 -10.24
CA PRO A 136 -12.04 -8.26 -11.47
C PRO A 136 -11.13 -7.56 -12.48
N SER A 137 -10.94 -8.14 -13.65
CA SER A 137 -10.05 -7.60 -14.71
C SER A 137 -10.36 -6.16 -15.12
N LYS A 138 -11.59 -5.72 -14.94
CA LYS A 138 -12.04 -4.36 -15.30
C LYS A 138 -11.52 -3.25 -14.38
N ARG A 139 -11.13 -3.55 -13.12
CA ARG A 139 -10.70 -2.52 -12.17
C ARG A 139 -9.27 -2.04 -12.43
N ILE A 140 -8.43 -2.90 -12.97
CA ILE A 140 -7.01 -2.59 -13.24
C ILE A 140 -6.87 -1.56 -14.38
N ASN A 141 -7.85 -1.47 -15.26
CA ASN A 141 -7.76 -0.76 -16.52
C ASN A 141 -8.43 0.63 -16.53
N GLN A 142 -9.09 1.01 -15.45
CA GLN A 142 -9.81 2.28 -15.38
C GLN A 142 -9.27 3.13 -14.23
N ILE A 143 -8.54 4.18 -14.57
CA ILE A 143 -8.13 5.22 -13.62
C ILE A 143 -8.71 6.55 -14.03
N CYS A 144 -8.98 7.40 -13.05
CA CYS A 144 -9.22 8.81 -13.32
C CYS A 144 -7.87 9.51 -13.51
N ASN A 145 -7.70 10.24 -14.59
CA ASN A 145 -6.58 11.16 -14.71
C ASN A 145 -6.78 12.37 -13.78
N ILE A 146 -5.76 13.23 -13.70
CA ILE A 146 -5.81 14.47 -12.89
C ILE A 146 -6.95 15.43 -13.26
N TRP A 147 -7.61 15.22 -14.42
CA TRP A 147 -8.73 16.02 -14.90
C TRP A 147 -10.09 15.38 -14.62
N GLY A 148 -10.13 14.27 -13.86
CA GLY A 148 -11.35 13.53 -13.57
C GLY A 148 -11.91 12.73 -14.76
N GLN A 149 -11.17 12.60 -15.85
CA GLN A 149 -11.56 11.78 -17.00
C GLN A 149 -11.15 10.33 -16.76
N GLN A 150 -12.06 9.40 -17.07
CA GLN A 150 -11.72 7.99 -17.10
C GLN A 150 -10.78 7.70 -18.27
N VAL A 151 -9.59 7.24 -17.97
CA VAL A 151 -8.59 6.83 -18.94
C VAL A 151 -8.35 5.35 -18.77
N GLU A 152 -8.44 4.60 -19.87
CA GLU A 152 -8.00 3.21 -19.88
C GLU A 152 -6.47 3.17 -19.84
N LYS A 153 -5.94 2.59 -18.78
CA LYS A 153 -4.50 2.40 -18.60
C LYS A 153 -4.22 0.95 -18.24
N HIS A 154 -3.26 0.36 -18.92
CA HIS A 154 -2.82 -1.00 -18.67
C HIS A 154 -1.62 -0.98 -17.72
N PHE A 155 -1.73 -1.73 -16.62
CA PHE A 155 -0.67 -1.90 -15.64
C PHE A 155 -0.06 -3.28 -15.75
N GLU A 156 1.25 -3.33 -15.79
CA GLU A 156 2.00 -4.58 -15.65
C GLU A 156 2.14 -4.89 -14.17
N LEU A 157 1.20 -5.65 -13.63
CA LEU A 157 1.21 -6.05 -12.24
C LEU A 157 1.95 -7.38 -12.08
N LYS A 158 2.87 -7.43 -11.15
CA LYS A 158 3.60 -8.63 -10.80
C LYS A 158 2.81 -9.44 -9.80
N GLU A 159 2.14 -10.49 -10.27
CA GLU A 159 1.47 -11.44 -9.39
C GLU A 159 2.48 -12.16 -8.50
N PHE A 160 2.19 -12.24 -7.21
CA PHE A 160 3.01 -12.99 -6.27
C PHE A 160 2.76 -14.50 -6.44
N GLN A 161 3.79 -15.21 -6.86
CA GLN A 161 3.78 -16.67 -7.08
C GLN A 161 4.56 -17.43 -6.01
N GLY A 162 5.05 -16.74 -4.98
CA GLY A 162 5.89 -17.33 -3.96
C GLY A 162 5.12 -18.10 -2.89
N ASP A 163 5.87 -18.74 -2.03
CA ASP A 163 5.37 -19.41 -0.83
C ASP A 163 5.35 -18.45 0.35
N TRP A 164 4.15 -18.16 0.85
CA TRP A 164 3.95 -17.30 2.02
C TRP A 164 4.64 -17.82 3.27
N GLU A 165 4.66 -19.14 3.49
CA GLU A 165 5.31 -19.72 4.66
C GLU A 165 6.81 -19.44 4.64
N SER A 166 7.42 -19.45 3.47
CA SER A 166 8.83 -19.18 3.30
C SER A 166 9.20 -17.73 3.63
N ILE A 167 8.42 -16.76 3.14
CA ILE A 167 8.72 -15.33 3.34
C ILE A 167 8.29 -14.80 4.72
N LEU A 168 7.31 -15.43 5.35
CA LEU A 168 6.80 -15.03 6.67
C LEU A 168 7.49 -15.76 7.83
N LYS A 169 8.65 -16.37 7.60
CA LYS A 169 9.47 -16.93 8.68
C LYS A 169 9.97 -15.82 9.61
N PRO A 170 10.09 -16.11 10.90
CA PRO A 170 10.71 -15.19 11.84
C PRO A 170 12.08 -14.68 11.37
N ARG A 171 12.41 -13.42 11.69
CA ARG A 171 13.64 -12.77 11.20
C ARG A 171 14.92 -13.55 11.53
N TYR A 172 14.96 -14.19 12.70
CA TYR A 172 16.11 -14.98 13.14
C TYR A 172 16.25 -16.35 12.43
N ASP A 173 15.24 -16.75 11.66
CA ASP A 173 15.23 -17.99 10.88
C ASP A 173 15.53 -17.75 9.38
N ARG A 174 15.81 -16.50 9.02
CA ARG A 174 16.08 -16.10 7.64
C ARG A 174 17.56 -16.03 7.34
#